data_129e10b454d061b760086deffad886f4
#
_entry.id   129e10b454d061b760086deffad886f4
#
_cell.length_a   1.000
_cell.length_b   1.000
_cell.length_c   1.000
_cell.angle_alpha   90.00
_cell.angle_beta   90.00
_cell.angle_gamma   90.00
#
_symmetry.space_group_name_H-M   'P 1'
#
loop_
_entity.id
_entity.type
_entity.pdbx_description
1 polymer ?
#
loop_
_entity_poly.entity_id
_entity_poly.type
_entity_poly.pdbx_seq_one_letter_code
_entity_poly.pdbx_strand_id
1 'polypeptide(L)'
;RAAAAAGLAATVSGSGQAQRSKQDGSAVSNSYNVGFDARWEPDIFGANHYGLAASAAALQASAATLGGTQVSVAAEVARDYIDLRGAQARLAIARDNLANQLSTLEITNWRVQAGMLTSLEQQQAITAAEQAAAQLPVLEASVAQLGHALAVLCGQSPAALD
;
A
#
# COMPACT_ATOMS: atom_id res chain seq x y z
N ARG A 1 20.19 -11.71 -14.74
CA ARG A 1 21.28 -12.70 -14.69
C ARG A 1 21.54 -13.31 -16.05
N ALA A 2 20.54 -13.79 -16.79
CA ALA A 2 20.69 -14.36 -18.13
C ALA A 2 21.34 -13.38 -19.12
N ALA A 3 20.92 -12.11 -19.15
CA ALA A 3 21.51 -11.07 -20.02
C ALA A 3 23.00 -10.79 -19.68
N ALA A 4 23.37 -10.79 -18.39
CA ALA A 4 24.76 -10.61 -17.98
C ALA A 4 25.63 -11.84 -18.34
N ALA A 5 25.07 -13.06 -18.33
CA ALA A 5 25.78 -14.28 -18.77
C ALA A 5 25.99 -14.29 -20.29
N ALA A 6 25.08 -13.71 -21.07
CA ALA A 6 25.20 -13.62 -22.53
C ALA A 6 26.38 -12.74 -22.97
N GLY A 7 26.86 -11.81 -22.15
CA GLY A 7 28.05 -10.98 -22.39
C GLY A 7 29.38 -11.80 -22.42
N LEU A 8 29.37 -13.02 -21.90
CA LEU A 8 30.53 -13.95 -21.95
C LEU A 8 30.57 -14.78 -23.23
N ALA A 9 29.49 -14.83 -23.98
CA ALA A 9 29.38 -15.61 -25.20
C ALA A 9 29.62 -14.76 -26.45
N ALA A 10 30.08 -15.43 -27.54
CA ALA A 10 30.15 -14.77 -28.84
C ALA A 10 28.72 -14.41 -29.32
N THR A 11 28.56 -13.20 -29.84
CA THR A 11 27.34 -12.78 -30.51
C THR A 11 27.49 -12.87 -32.01
N VAL A 12 26.52 -13.49 -32.68
CA VAL A 12 26.46 -13.54 -34.14
C VAL A 12 25.18 -12.89 -34.59
N SER A 13 25.27 -11.89 -35.48
CA SER A 13 24.12 -11.21 -36.09
C SER A 13 24.15 -11.41 -37.60
N GLY A 14 22.96 -11.64 -38.19
CA GLY A 14 22.76 -11.67 -39.63
C GLY A 14 21.97 -10.46 -40.08
N SER A 15 22.42 -9.78 -41.13
CA SER A 15 21.70 -8.65 -41.73
C SER A 15 21.44 -8.92 -43.18
N GLY A 16 20.25 -8.55 -43.67
CA GLY A 16 19.87 -8.59 -45.08
C GLY A 16 19.16 -7.28 -45.46
N GLN A 17 19.65 -6.66 -46.50
CA GLN A 17 19.06 -5.44 -47.04
C GLN A 17 18.81 -5.58 -48.53
N ALA A 18 17.61 -5.26 -48.96
CA ALA A 18 17.25 -5.10 -50.37
C ALA A 18 16.82 -3.64 -50.59
N GLN A 19 17.47 -2.97 -51.52
CA GLN A 19 17.19 -1.58 -51.86
C GLN A 19 16.92 -1.43 -53.35
N ARG A 20 15.85 -0.76 -53.71
CA ARG A 20 15.55 -0.37 -55.08
C ARG A 20 15.56 1.15 -55.16
N SER A 21 16.42 1.69 -56.01
CA SER A 21 16.54 3.14 -56.25
C SER A 21 16.29 3.48 -57.72
N LYS A 22 15.56 4.56 -57.95
CA LYS A 22 15.37 5.17 -59.25
C LYS A 22 15.72 6.65 -59.12
N GLN A 23 16.70 7.10 -59.91
CA GLN A 23 17.05 8.50 -60.01
C GLN A 23 16.58 9.03 -61.36
N ASP A 24 16.07 10.27 -61.38
CA ASP A 24 15.54 10.89 -62.63
C ASP A 24 16.61 10.86 -63.73
N GLY A 25 16.25 10.26 -64.87
CA GLY A 25 17.13 10.07 -66.03
C GLY A 25 18.00 8.82 -66.02
N SER A 26 17.93 7.98 -64.97
CA SER A 26 18.72 6.75 -64.87
C SER A 26 17.86 5.48 -64.81
N ALA A 27 18.45 4.33 -65.18
CA ALA A 27 17.82 3.04 -65.07
C ALA A 27 17.59 2.67 -63.60
N VAL A 28 16.50 1.91 -63.30
CA VAL A 28 16.24 1.37 -61.97
C VAL A 28 17.38 0.47 -61.51
N SER A 29 17.97 0.77 -60.35
CA SER A 29 19.01 -0.03 -59.71
C SER A 29 18.43 -0.82 -58.56
N ASN A 30 18.70 -2.13 -58.50
CA ASN A 30 18.40 -2.98 -57.35
C ASN A 30 19.72 -3.38 -56.70
N SER A 31 19.87 -3.19 -55.41
CA SER A 31 20.99 -3.65 -54.65
C SER A 31 20.53 -4.59 -53.53
N TYR A 32 21.25 -5.68 -53.34
CA TYR A 32 21.03 -6.67 -52.31
C TYR A 32 22.32 -6.81 -51.51
N ASN A 33 22.21 -6.73 -50.22
CA ASN A 33 23.34 -6.93 -49.30
C ASN A 33 22.95 -7.91 -48.24
N VAL A 34 23.77 -8.91 -48.02
CA VAL A 34 23.64 -9.93 -46.95
C VAL A 34 24.96 -9.99 -46.25
N GLY A 35 24.94 -9.90 -44.90
CA GLY A 35 26.14 -9.94 -44.09
C GLY A 35 25.90 -10.71 -42.80
N PHE A 36 26.97 -11.32 -42.31
CA PHE A 36 27.02 -11.89 -40.96
C PHE A 36 28.15 -11.20 -40.21
N ASP A 37 27.83 -10.74 -38.99
CA ASP A 37 28.81 -10.18 -38.08
C ASP A 37 28.94 -11.07 -36.86
N ALA A 38 30.17 -11.42 -36.49
CA ALA A 38 30.47 -12.14 -35.27
C ALA A 38 31.38 -11.27 -34.40
N ARG A 39 30.97 -11.10 -33.13
CA ARG A 39 31.74 -10.36 -32.13
C ARG A 39 31.95 -11.23 -30.90
N TRP A 40 33.15 -11.29 -30.44
CA TRP A 40 33.54 -11.90 -29.17
C TRP A 40 34.61 -11.06 -28.51
N GLU A 41 34.42 -10.77 -27.23
CA GLU A 41 35.37 -10.01 -26.42
C GLU A 41 35.92 -10.94 -25.31
N PRO A 42 37.20 -11.34 -25.38
CA PRO A 42 37.81 -12.14 -24.32
C PRO A 42 37.90 -11.32 -23.02
N ASP A 43 37.38 -11.87 -21.92
CA ASP A 43 37.30 -11.22 -20.62
C ASP A 43 38.64 -11.34 -19.85
N ILE A 44 39.72 -10.78 -20.41
CA ILE A 44 41.10 -10.90 -19.89
C ILE A 44 41.21 -10.28 -18.49
N PHE A 45 40.44 -9.20 -18.21
CA PHE A 45 40.48 -8.47 -16.94
C PHE A 45 39.30 -8.81 -16.02
N GLY A 46 38.44 -9.74 -16.39
CA GLY A 46 37.32 -10.21 -15.58
C GLY A 46 36.13 -9.30 -15.48
N ALA A 47 36.05 -8.24 -16.31
CA ALA A 47 34.96 -7.25 -16.25
C ALA A 47 33.56 -7.88 -16.38
N ASN A 48 33.38 -8.79 -17.34
CA ASN A 48 32.14 -9.51 -17.59
C ASN A 48 31.83 -10.52 -16.47
N HIS A 49 32.84 -11.21 -15.95
CA HIS A 49 32.68 -12.11 -14.80
C HIS A 49 32.26 -11.36 -13.53
N TYR A 50 32.88 -10.22 -13.24
CA TYR A 50 32.48 -9.38 -12.12
C TYR A 50 31.08 -8.76 -12.32
N GLY A 51 30.74 -8.40 -13.56
CA GLY A 51 29.38 -7.98 -13.93
C GLY A 51 28.33 -9.04 -13.66
N LEU A 52 28.64 -10.31 -14.02
CA LEU A 52 27.77 -11.46 -13.72
C LEU A 52 27.63 -11.68 -12.20
N ALA A 53 28.75 -11.64 -11.46
CA ALA A 53 28.74 -11.76 -10.00
C ALA A 53 27.94 -10.64 -9.33
N ALA A 54 28.11 -9.40 -9.77
CA ALA A 54 27.33 -8.26 -9.29
C ALA A 54 25.83 -8.44 -9.54
N SER A 55 25.43 -8.92 -10.73
CA SER A 55 24.04 -9.23 -11.07
C SER A 55 23.45 -10.36 -10.20
N ALA A 56 24.28 -11.35 -9.82
CA ALA A 56 23.87 -12.42 -8.92
C ALA A 56 23.68 -11.89 -7.49
N ALA A 57 24.58 -11.04 -7.00
CA ALA A 57 24.46 -10.38 -5.70
C ALA A 57 23.23 -9.44 -5.63
N ALA A 58 22.97 -8.69 -6.70
CA ALA A 58 21.77 -7.83 -6.79
C ALA A 58 20.47 -8.65 -6.72
N LEU A 59 20.43 -9.83 -7.34
CA LEU A 59 19.29 -10.74 -7.22
C LEU A 59 19.08 -11.21 -5.77
N GLN A 60 20.15 -11.57 -5.07
CA GLN A 60 20.10 -11.97 -3.66
C GLN A 60 19.64 -10.81 -2.77
N ALA A 61 20.16 -9.59 -3.02
CA ALA A 61 19.73 -8.39 -2.31
C ALA A 61 18.23 -8.11 -2.51
N SER A 62 17.71 -8.27 -3.73
CA SER A 62 16.29 -8.12 -4.03
C SER A 62 15.43 -9.15 -3.30
N ALA A 63 15.89 -10.40 -3.22
CA ALA A 63 15.19 -11.45 -2.46
C ALA A 63 15.17 -11.15 -0.95
N ALA A 64 16.29 -10.65 -0.39
CA ALA A 64 16.35 -10.23 1.02
C ALA A 64 15.43 -9.02 1.29
N THR A 65 15.39 -8.06 0.37
CA THR A 65 14.49 -6.90 0.46
C THR A 65 13.02 -7.33 0.47
N LEU A 66 12.65 -8.30 -0.39
CA LEU A 66 11.29 -8.87 -0.38
C LEU A 66 10.94 -9.47 0.99
N GLY A 67 11.85 -10.27 1.57
CA GLY A 67 11.67 -10.84 2.91
C GLY A 67 11.51 -9.75 3.98
N GLY A 68 12.33 -8.70 3.93
CA GLY A 68 12.22 -7.55 4.82
C GLY A 68 10.87 -6.82 4.69
N THR A 69 10.40 -6.62 3.45
CA THR A 69 9.10 -5.99 3.20
C THR A 69 7.95 -6.85 3.74
N GLN A 70 8.01 -8.17 3.56
CA GLN A 70 6.99 -9.08 4.12
C GLN A 70 6.89 -8.99 5.65
N VAL A 71 8.04 -8.94 6.34
CA VAL A 71 8.08 -8.77 7.80
C VAL A 71 7.50 -7.42 8.21
N SER A 72 7.85 -6.34 7.50
CA SER A 72 7.34 -4.99 7.80
C SER A 72 5.82 -4.91 7.62
N VAL A 73 5.28 -5.45 6.53
CA VAL A 73 3.83 -5.47 6.29
C VAL A 73 3.11 -6.32 7.34
N ALA A 74 3.66 -7.49 7.70
CA ALA A 74 3.07 -8.32 8.75
C ALA A 74 3.04 -7.60 10.12
N ALA A 75 4.09 -6.87 10.45
CA ALA A 75 4.16 -6.08 11.69
C ALA A 75 3.16 -4.91 11.67
N GLU A 76 2.98 -4.26 10.52
CA GLU A 76 2.00 -3.18 10.34
C GLU A 76 0.56 -3.70 10.50
N VAL A 77 0.22 -4.82 9.86
CA VAL A 77 -1.09 -5.49 10.04
C VAL A 77 -1.36 -5.82 11.50
N ALA A 78 -0.36 -6.37 12.20
CA ALA A 78 -0.51 -6.71 13.63
C ALA A 78 -0.76 -5.47 14.49
N ARG A 79 -0.02 -4.38 14.24
CA ARG A 79 -0.20 -3.12 14.95
C ARG A 79 -1.57 -2.51 14.68
N ASP A 80 -1.97 -2.40 13.43
CA ASP A 80 -3.24 -1.81 13.03
C ASP A 80 -4.43 -2.63 13.56
N TYR A 81 -4.29 -3.96 13.63
CA TYR A 81 -5.29 -4.80 14.27
C TYR A 81 -5.45 -4.52 15.78
N ILE A 82 -4.34 -4.35 16.50
CA ILE A 82 -4.38 -3.99 17.93
C ILE A 82 -5.02 -2.62 18.12
N ASP A 83 -4.67 -1.65 17.28
CA ASP A 83 -5.23 -0.30 17.32
C ASP A 83 -6.73 -0.30 17.01
N LEU A 84 -7.17 -1.09 16.03
CA LEU A 84 -8.60 -1.30 15.73
C LEU A 84 -9.35 -1.88 16.93
N ARG A 85 -8.81 -2.94 17.55
CA ARG A 85 -9.44 -3.54 18.75
C ARG A 85 -9.50 -2.56 19.91
N GLY A 86 -8.46 -1.74 20.08
CA GLY A 86 -8.44 -0.67 21.07
C GLY A 86 -9.48 0.43 20.80
N ALA A 87 -9.66 0.81 19.54
CA ALA A 87 -10.68 1.78 19.14
C ALA A 87 -12.11 1.24 19.34
N GLN A 88 -12.35 -0.02 18.97
CA GLN A 88 -13.63 -0.70 19.21
C GLN A 88 -13.98 -0.77 20.69
N ALA A 89 -13.00 -1.09 21.55
CA ALA A 89 -13.20 -1.12 23.01
C ALA A 89 -13.56 0.28 23.55
N ARG A 90 -12.86 1.32 23.09
CA ARG A 90 -13.17 2.71 23.47
C ARG A 90 -14.57 3.14 23.03
N LEU A 91 -14.97 2.75 21.81
CA LEU A 91 -16.32 3.02 21.30
C LEU A 91 -17.40 2.32 22.16
N ALA A 92 -17.18 1.07 22.56
CA ALA A 92 -18.10 0.36 23.44
C ALA A 92 -18.26 1.08 24.78
N ILE A 93 -17.14 1.46 25.42
CA ILE A 93 -17.14 2.21 26.69
C ILE A 93 -17.86 3.56 26.54
N ALA A 94 -17.66 4.27 25.43
CA ALA A 94 -18.31 5.54 25.16
C ALA A 94 -19.83 5.40 25.01
N ARG A 95 -20.30 4.31 24.37
CA ARG A 95 -21.72 3.97 24.24
C ARG A 95 -22.36 3.67 25.60
N ASP A 96 -21.66 2.89 26.41
CA ASP A 96 -22.12 2.58 27.78
C ASP A 96 -22.16 3.86 28.65
N ASN A 97 -21.16 4.75 28.50
CA ASN A 97 -21.16 6.04 29.20
C ASN A 97 -22.35 6.91 28.77
N LEU A 98 -22.64 7.00 27.46
CA LEU A 98 -23.82 7.72 26.98
C LEU A 98 -25.11 7.14 27.56
N ALA A 99 -25.26 5.82 27.60
CA ALA A 99 -26.43 5.18 28.19
C ALA A 99 -26.60 5.55 29.68
N ASN A 100 -25.50 5.57 30.42
CA ASN A 100 -25.50 5.97 31.83
C ASN A 100 -25.85 7.46 32.00
N GLN A 101 -25.35 8.36 31.13
CA GLN A 101 -25.69 9.79 31.17
C GLN A 101 -27.17 10.03 30.85
N LEU A 102 -27.72 9.31 29.87
CA LEU A 102 -29.15 9.38 29.54
C LEU A 102 -30.03 8.90 30.71
N SER A 103 -29.65 7.83 31.36
CA SER A 103 -30.33 7.32 32.57
C SER A 103 -30.30 8.35 33.72
N THR A 104 -29.13 8.98 33.90
CA THR A 104 -28.96 10.04 34.90
C THR A 104 -29.83 11.26 34.56
N LEU A 105 -29.88 11.65 33.30
CA LEU A 105 -30.75 12.72 32.82
C LEU A 105 -32.24 12.41 33.08
N GLU A 106 -32.67 11.18 32.82
CA GLU A 106 -34.05 10.75 33.07
C GLU A 106 -34.42 10.86 34.56
N ILE A 107 -33.57 10.36 35.45
CA ILE A 107 -33.76 10.47 36.90
C ILE A 107 -33.77 11.92 37.35
N THR A 108 -32.88 12.76 36.79
CA THR A 108 -32.84 14.20 37.10
C THR A 108 -34.13 14.89 36.68
N ASN A 109 -34.66 14.57 35.48
CA ASN A 109 -35.94 15.11 35.00
C ASN A 109 -37.11 14.79 35.96
N TRP A 110 -37.21 13.54 36.43
CA TRP A 110 -38.24 13.16 37.40
C TRP A 110 -38.12 13.91 38.70
N ARG A 111 -36.89 14.12 39.22
CA ARG A 111 -36.62 14.85 40.45
C ARG A 111 -36.96 16.36 40.31
N VAL A 112 -36.67 16.94 39.14
CA VAL A 112 -37.05 18.35 38.84
C VAL A 112 -38.59 18.49 38.81
N GLN A 113 -39.27 17.54 38.16
CA GLN A 113 -40.75 17.53 38.11
C GLN A 113 -41.37 17.39 39.51
N ALA A 114 -40.70 16.63 40.39
CA ALA A 114 -41.10 16.48 41.79
C ALA A 114 -40.73 17.70 42.68
N GLY A 115 -40.10 18.74 42.12
CA GLY A 115 -39.64 19.92 42.85
C GLY A 115 -38.43 19.70 43.76
N MET A 116 -37.71 18.57 43.57
CA MET A 116 -36.55 18.17 44.40
C MET A 116 -35.22 18.71 43.88
N LEU A 117 -35.15 19.08 42.59
CA LEU A 117 -33.97 19.63 41.95
C LEU A 117 -34.31 20.88 41.16
N THR A 118 -33.28 21.65 40.81
CA THR A 118 -33.44 22.92 40.08
C THR A 118 -33.31 22.69 38.57
N SER A 119 -33.76 23.66 37.77
CA SER A 119 -33.57 23.69 36.31
C SER A 119 -32.09 23.77 35.94
N LEU A 120 -31.21 24.30 36.79
CA LEU A 120 -29.77 24.33 36.56
C LEU A 120 -29.18 22.91 36.53
N GLU A 121 -29.57 22.06 37.51
CA GLU A 121 -29.10 20.65 37.57
C GLU A 121 -29.61 19.85 36.37
N GLN A 122 -30.84 20.12 35.91
CA GLN A 122 -31.36 19.54 34.69
C GLN A 122 -30.52 19.94 33.46
N GLN A 123 -30.19 21.23 33.33
CA GLN A 123 -29.40 21.71 32.20
C GLN A 123 -27.97 21.15 32.22
N GLN A 124 -27.39 20.95 33.40
CA GLN A 124 -26.09 20.26 33.54
C GLN A 124 -26.15 18.81 33.11
N ALA A 125 -27.19 18.07 33.45
CA ALA A 125 -27.39 16.68 33.03
C ALA A 125 -27.61 16.57 31.51
N ILE A 126 -28.37 17.48 30.91
CA ILE A 126 -28.53 17.57 29.44
C ILE A 126 -27.17 17.80 28.79
N THR A 127 -26.40 18.77 29.27
CA THR A 127 -25.09 19.09 28.71
C THR A 127 -24.14 17.91 28.79
N ALA A 128 -24.13 17.13 29.90
CA ALA A 128 -23.31 15.96 30.07
C ALA A 128 -23.70 14.84 29.08
N ALA A 129 -24.99 14.61 28.86
CA ALA A 129 -25.48 13.63 27.88
C ALA A 129 -25.10 14.02 26.44
N GLU A 130 -25.29 15.30 26.08
CA GLU A 130 -24.94 15.83 24.76
C GLU A 130 -23.42 15.75 24.49
N GLN A 131 -22.58 16.04 25.51
CA GLN A 131 -21.14 15.92 25.40
C GLN A 131 -20.73 14.45 25.21
N ALA A 132 -21.35 13.50 25.91
CA ALA A 132 -21.10 12.08 25.70
C ALA A 132 -21.53 11.63 24.29
N ALA A 133 -22.69 12.09 23.82
CA ALA A 133 -23.18 11.81 22.47
C ALA A 133 -22.24 12.35 21.38
N ALA A 134 -21.71 13.56 21.57
CA ALA A 134 -20.79 14.20 20.60
C ALA A 134 -19.45 13.45 20.43
N GLN A 135 -19.06 12.59 21.36
CA GLN A 135 -17.83 11.80 21.25
C GLN A 135 -17.98 10.57 20.33
N LEU A 136 -19.20 10.04 20.16
CA LEU A 136 -19.42 8.79 19.40
C LEU A 136 -19.03 8.90 17.93
N PRO A 137 -19.41 9.93 17.16
CA PRO A 137 -19.06 10.01 15.75
C PRO A 137 -17.56 10.02 15.48
N VAL A 138 -16.78 10.65 16.38
CA VAL A 138 -15.30 10.69 16.26
C VAL A 138 -14.70 9.30 16.47
N LEU A 139 -15.21 8.55 17.45
CA LEU A 139 -14.76 7.19 17.72
C LEU A 139 -15.20 6.22 16.62
N GLU A 140 -16.41 6.38 16.09
CA GLU A 140 -16.92 5.58 14.95
C GLU A 140 -16.09 5.82 13.70
N ALA A 141 -15.77 7.07 13.39
CA ALA A 141 -14.88 7.41 12.28
C ALA A 141 -13.48 6.80 12.45
N SER A 142 -12.95 6.80 13.69
CA SER A 142 -11.64 6.17 13.98
C SER A 142 -11.67 4.65 13.76
N VAL A 143 -12.74 3.96 14.18
CA VAL A 143 -12.92 2.52 13.94
C VAL A 143 -12.99 2.23 12.44
N ALA A 144 -13.78 3.00 11.68
CA ALA A 144 -13.90 2.85 10.24
C ALA A 144 -12.55 3.07 9.52
N GLN A 145 -11.80 4.12 9.89
CA GLN A 145 -10.49 4.40 9.30
C GLN A 145 -9.50 3.25 9.52
N LEU A 146 -9.44 2.70 10.73
CA LEU A 146 -8.55 1.58 11.04
C LEU A 146 -8.98 0.29 10.34
N GLY A 147 -10.29 0.05 10.21
CA GLY A 147 -10.84 -1.06 9.42
C GLY A 147 -10.45 -0.96 7.94
N HIS A 148 -10.60 0.23 7.34
CA HIS A 148 -10.22 0.48 5.95
C HIS A 148 -8.71 0.33 5.73
N ALA A 149 -7.87 0.83 6.64
CA ALA A 149 -6.42 0.66 6.57
C ALA A 149 -6.03 -0.83 6.58
N LEU A 150 -6.63 -1.61 7.47
CA LEU A 150 -6.40 -3.05 7.57
C LEU A 150 -6.86 -3.80 6.30
N ALA A 151 -8.01 -3.43 5.73
CA ALA A 151 -8.49 -4.01 4.47
C ALA A 151 -7.48 -3.80 3.33
N VAL A 152 -6.96 -2.57 3.19
CA VAL A 152 -5.95 -2.23 2.17
C VAL A 152 -4.67 -3.03 2.35
N LEU A 153 -4.16 -3.17 3.58
CA LEU A 153 -2.97 -3.98 3.88
C LEU A 153 -3.18 -5.45 3.54
N CYS A 154 -4.42 -5.96 3.65
CA CYS A 154 -4.80 -7.31 3.22
C CYS A 154 -5.09 -7.42 1.72
N GLY A 155 -4.92 -6.35 0.93
CA GLY A 155 -5.18 -6.34 -0.52
C GLY A 155 -6.67 -6.34 -0.87
N GLN A 156 -7.54 -5.94 0.04
CA GLN A 156 -8.98 -5.88 -0.16
C GLN A 156 -9.46 -4.42 -0.41
N SER A 157 -10.69 -4.26 -0.89
CA SER A 157 -11.28 -2.93 -0.96
C SER A 157 -11.50 -2.36 0.45
N PRO A 158 -11.38 -1.03 0.65
CA PRO A 158 -11.55 -0.42 1.97
C PRO A 158 -12.84 -0.81 2.69
N ALA A 159 -13.94 -0.95 1.96
CA ALA A 159 -15.26 -1.31 2.49
C ALA A 159 -15.48 -2.83 2.70
N ALA A 160 -14.45 -3.66 2.58
CA ALA A 160 -14.60 -5.11 2.70
C ALA A 160 -14.70 -5.60 4.15
N LEU A 161 -14.37 -4.73 5.12
CA LEU A 161 -14.40 -5.03 6.56
C LEU A 161 -15.45 -4.20 7.34
N ASP A 162 -16.37 -3.53 6.63
CA ASP A 162 -17.51 -2.78 7.21
C ASP A 162 -18.60 -3.71 7.74
#